data_e477843b45feae19c29d41359148d676
#
_entry.id   e477843b45feae19c29d41359148d676
#
_cell.length_a   1.000
_cell.length_b   1.000
_cell.length_c   1.000
_cell.angle_alpha   90.00
_cell.angle_beta   90.00
_cell.angle_gamma   90.00
#
_symmetry.space_group_name_H-M   'P 1'
#
loop_
_entity.id
_entity.type
_entity.pdbx_description
1 polymer ?
#
loop_
_entity_poly.entity_id
_entity_poly.type
_entity_poly.pdbx_seq_one_letter_code
_entity_poly.pdbx_strand_id
1 'polypeptide(L)'
;MKFVPTIRMILEAYPKFAYVERMRMEKPCEKTVASAVSGTRRLCEIGGISLDEPVSVFTRRRLEQVFDASLESELKPISVWSYLYSLRKLFARWTQRYYTDRKWVIPQLEIPSCQRQAPRYIRPDTATLAKVKEWYRDLEKRPDRREWVLATLMLEFAMRNGDAERLRWSDFRPVKSCHHGAEKNEITVRMKSHDCHSSVFLCYMPNKTKLSSGRVVAWPVHPMIWEQLCLYHDLGIPFNKRRGWGRNELRDSQLVVPCARDVYARLNKELRRRRIFTGSKGCYELRKICIDHIYQKFGAEMASSISGDEIRTVTHYYADPSAVNVEGVRVVDLL
;
A
#
# COMPACT_ATOMS: atom_id res chain seq x y z
N MET A 1 -35.55 2.52 -32.94
CA MET A 1 -34.10 2.77 -32.61
C MET A 1 -33.71 2.00 -31.38
N LYS A 2 -32.65 1.19 -31.47
CA LYS A 2 -32.18 0.45 -30.28
C LYS A 2 -31.39 1.41 -29.41
N PHE A 3 -31.77 1.57 -28.14
CA PHE A 3 -31.12 2.46 -27.18
C PHE A 3 -29.66 2.08 -26.99
N VAL A 4 -28.75 3.02 -27.17
CA VAL A 4 -27.33 2.87 -26.90
C VAL A 4 -26.98 3.82 -25.74
N PRO A 5 -26.52 3.32 -24.59
CA PRO A 5 -26.22 4.18 -23.48
C PRO A 5 -25.02 5.08 -23.78
N THR A 6 -25.03 6.27 -23.20
CA THR A 6 -23.89 7.17 -23.23
C THR A 6 -22.84 6.76 -22.17
N ILE A 7 -21.61 7.22 -22.35
CA ILE A 7 -20.53 7.00 -21.38
C ILE A 7 -20.93 7.57 -20.02
N ARG A 8 -21.51 8.76 -19.99
CA ARG A 8 -22.00 9.43 -18.76
C ARG A 8 -22.97 8.53 -17.99
N MET A 9 -23.97 7.99 -18.65
CA MET A 9 -24.96 7.11 -18.01
C MET A 9 -24.33 5.91 -17.33
N ILE A 10 -23.30 5.32 -17.95
CA ILE A 10 -22.58 4.17 -17.38
C ILE A 10 -21.76 4.61 -16.17
N LEU A 11 -21.03 5.71 -16.27
CA LEU A 11 -20.20 6.22 -15.15
C LEU A 11 -21.04 6.60 -13.93
N GLU A 12 -22.26 7.12 -14.14
CA GLU A 12 -23.17 7.47 -13.05
C GLU A 12 -23.88 6.25 -12.45
N ALA A 13 -24.21 5.26 -13.26
CA ALA A 13 -24.83 4.04 -12.78
C ALA A 13 -23.84 3.10 -12.06
N TYR A 14 -22.58 3.09 -12.48
CA TYR A 14 -21.60 2.12 -11.98
C TYR A 14 -21.34 2.16 -10.47
N PRO A 15 -21.22 3.31 -9.80
CA PRO A 15 -21.08 3.34 -8.35
C PRO A 15 -22.25 2.69 -7.61
N LYS A 16 -23.49 2.94 -8.06
CA LYS A 16 -24.70 2.34 -7.49
C LYS A 16 -24.73 0.84 -7.72
N PHE A 17 -24.36 0.42 -8.89
CA PHE A 17 -24.28 -0.97 -9.29
C PHE A 17 -23.19 -1.74 -8.54
N ALA A 18 -21.99 -1.18 -8.43
CA ALA A 18 -20.90 -1.76 -7.65
C ALA A 18 -21.24 -1.89 -6.15
N TYR A 19 -22.08 -0.98 -5.62
CA TYR A 19 -22.61 -1.09 -4.27
C TYR A 19 -23.53 -2.31 -4.10
N VAL A 20 -24.41 -2.56 -5.06
CA VAL A 20 -25.32 -3.73 -5.02
C VAL A 20 -24.55 -5.05 -5.18
N GLU A 21 -23.54 -5.09 -6.04
CA GLU A 21 -22.63 -6.27 -6.14
C GLU A 21 -21.85 -6.50 -4.85
N ARG A 22 -21.46 -5.45 -4.17
CA ARG A 22 -20.83 -5.51 -2.86
C ARG A 22 -21.70 -6.22 -1.83
N MET A 23 -23.00 -6.02 -1.85
CA MET A 23 -23.96 -6.72 -0.97
C MET A 23 -24.09 -8.22 -1.31
N ARG A 24 -23.74 -8.62 -2.53
CA ARG A 24 -23.83 -10.00 -3.04
C ARG A 24 -22.50 -10.78 -3.01
N MET A 25 -21.50 -10.33 -2.26
CA MET A 25 -20.19 -10.97 -2.04
C MET A 25 -19.13 -10.81 -3.15
N GLU A 26 -19.41 -10.24 -4.29
CA GLU A 26 -18.38 -9.90 -5.31
C GLU A 26 -17.98 -8.43 -5.20
N LYS A 27 -17.00 -8.12 -4.36
CA LYS A 27 -16.70 -6.75 -3.92
C LYS A 27 -15.61 -6.04 -4.73
N PRO A 28 -15.91 -5.08 -5.61
CA PRO A 28 -14.96 -4.01 -5.83
C PRO A 28 -14.99 -3.06 -4.61
N CYS A 29 -13.81 -2.78 -4.06
CA CYS A 29 -13.65 -1.75 -3.03
C CYS A 29 -14.02 -0.38 -3.61
N GLU A 30 -14.56 0.54 -2.80
CA GLU A 30 -14.95 1.90 -3.22
C GLU A 30 -13.83 2.64 -3.98
N LYS A 31 -12.57 2.46 -3.54
CA LYS A 31 -11.39 3.01 -4.23
C LYS A 31 -11.23 2.42 -5.64
N THR A 32 -11.53 1.16 -5.84
CA THR A 32 -11.47 0.51 -7.16
C THR A 32 -12.53 1.07 -8.08
N VAL A 33 -13.75 1.29 -7.57
CA VAL A 33 -14.84 1.92 -8.32
C VAL A 33 -14.49 3.35 -8.69
N ALA A 34 -14.05 4.16 -7.72
CA ALA A 34 -13.64 5.54 -7.95
C ALA A 34 -12.47 5.63 -8.95
N SER A 35 -11.51 4.73 -8.85
CA SER A 35 -10.38 4.66 -9.79
C SER A 35 -10.82 4.30 -11.20
N ALA A 36 -11.78 3.37 -11.36
CA ALA A 36 -12.30 3.00 -12.67
C ALA A 36 -13.07 4.16 -13.32
N VAL A 37 -13.90 4.87 -12.54
CA VAL A 37 -14.65 6.03 -13.01
C VAL A 37 -13.71 7.18 -13.38
N SER A 38 -12.77 7.54 -12.50
CA SER A 38 -11.82 8.63 -12.76
C SER A 38 -10.87 8.32 -13.92
N GLY A 39 -10.39 7.08 -14.02
CA GLY A 39 -9.53 6.63 -15.10
C GLY A 39 -10.25 6.69 -16.46
N THR A 40 -11.53 6.28 -16.53
CA THR A 40 -12.34 6.37 -17.74
C THR A 40 -12.57 7.82 -18.14
N ARG A 41 -12.89 8.70 -17.19
CA ARG A 41 -13.03 10.16 -17.48
C ARG A 41 -11.74 10.74 -18.04
N ARG A 42 -10.61 10.38 -17.43
CA ARG A 42 -9.30 10.86 -17.89
C ARG A 42 -8.96 10.37 -19.30
N LEU A 43 -9.27 9.12 -19.64
CA LEU A 43 -9.09 8.62 -21.02
C LEU A 43 -9.98 9.38 -22.03
N CYS A 44 -11.24 9.64 -21.67
CA CYS A 44 -12.14 10.41 -22.52
C CYS A 44 -11.64 11.84 -22.74
N GLU A 45 -11.17 12.51 -21.66
CA GLU A 45 -10.59 13.84 -21.72
C GLU A 45 -9.39 13.91 -22.65
N ILE A 46 -8.41 13.00 -22.49
CA ILE A 46 -7.21 12.94 -23.33
C ILE A 46 -7.56 12.62 -24.79
N GLY A 47 -8.50 11.70 -25.00
CA GLY A 47 -8.93 11.29 -26.33
C GLY A 47 -9.90 12.24 -27.00
N GLY A 48 -10.28 13.36 -26.36
CA GLY A 48 -11.30 14.27 -26.89
C GLY A 48 -12.67 13.60 -27.13
N ILE A 49 -13.04 12.64 -26.25
CA ILE A 49 -14.29 11.90 -26.32
C ILE A 49 -15.29 12.54 -25.34
N SER A 50 -16.42 13.00 -25.84
CA SER A 50 -17.48 13.51 -24.97
C SER A 50 -18.09 12.38 -24.12
N LEU A 51 -18.40 12.68 -22.86
CA LEU A 51 -19.11 11.73 -22.02
C LEU A 51 -20.55 11.47 -22.49
N ASP A 52 -21.08 12.34 -23.31
CA ASP A 52 -22.42 12.21 -23.89
C ASP A 52 -22.43 11.37 -25.18
N GLU A 53 -21.26 10.99 -25.67
CA GLU A 53 -21.17 10.06 -26.79
C GLU A 53 -21.60 8.64 -26.38
N PRO A 54 -22.16 7.88 -27.34
CA PRO A 54 -22.53 6.49 -27.08
C PRO A 54 -21.29 5.64 -26.84
N VAL A 55 -21.44 4.59 -26.04
CA VAL A 55 -20.31 3.68 -25.73
C VAL A 55 -19.71 2.99 -26.95
N SER A 56 -20.43 2.94 -28.05
CA SER A 56 -19.97 2.40 -29.34
C SER A 56 -18.80 3.21 -29.95
N VAL A 57 -18.52 4.41 -29.44
CA VAL A 57 -17.34 5.22 -29.85
C VAL A 57 -16.02 4.53 -29.55
N PHE A 58 -15.99 3.64 -28.56
CA PHE A 58 -14.79 2.89 -28.20
C PHE A 58 -14.50 1.74 -29.18
N THR A 59 -14.31 2.10 -30.44
CA THR A 59 -13.76 1.20 -31.47
C THR A 59 -12.27 0.95 -31.22
N ARG A 60 -11.72 -0.13 -31.83
CA ARG A 60 -10.28 -0.41 -31.73
C ARG A 60 -9.44 0.78 -32.17
N ARG A 61 -9.73 1.36 -33.32
CA ARG A 61 -9.03 2.53 -33.87
C ARG A 61 -9.08 3.71 -32.90
N ARG A 62 -10.25 3.97 -32.29
CA ARG A 62 -10.41 5.09 -31.34
C ARG A 62 -9.61 4.86 -30.06
N LEU A 63 -9.57 3.62 -29.56
CA LEU A 63 -8.78 3.28 -28.39
C LEU A 63 -7.27 3.37 -28.66
N GLU A 64 -6.80 3.01 -29.86
CA GLU A 64 -5.42 3.20 -30.28
C GLU A 64 -5.06 4.70 -30.29
N GLN A 65 -5.89 5.55 -30.86
CA GLN A 65 -5.71 7.01 -30.80
C GLN A 65 -5.66 7.56 -29.38
N VAL A 66 -6.55 7.09 -28.50
CA VAL A 66 -6.54 7.47 -27.06
C VAL A 66 -5.27 7.00 -26.39
N PHE A 67 -4.77 5.81 -26.72
CA PHE A 67 -3.52 5.29 -26.18
C PHE A 67 -2.33 6.14 -26.58
N ASP A 68 -2.20 6.47 -27.87
CA ASP A 68 -1.12 7.30 -28.39
C ASP A 68 -1.15 8.70 -27.77
N ALA A 69 -2.30 9.36 -27.76
CA ALA A 69 -2.48 10.66 -27.11
C ALA A 69 -2.19 10.61 -25.60
N SER A 70 -2.47 9.47 -24.95
CA SER A 70 -2.16 9.29 -23.53
C SER A 70 -0.66 9.20 -23.27
N LEU A 71 0.11 8.60 -24.16
CA LEU A 71 1.57 8.55 -24.07
C LEU A 71 2.18 9.94 -24.30
N GLU A 72 1.67 10.71 -25.26
CA GLU A 72 2.08 12.09 -25.50
C GLU A 72 1.77 13.02 -24.29
N SER A 73 0.74 12.72 -23.52
CA SER A 73 0.37 13.45 -22.30
C SER A 73 1.20 13.11 -21.05
N GLU A 74 2.38 12.50 -21.21
CA GLU A 74 3.28 12.09 -20.12
C GLU A 74 2.73 11.01 -19.18
N LEU A 75 1.62 10.36 -19.50
CA LEU A 75 1.12 9.25 -18.70
C LEU A 75 2.02 8.02 -18.90
N LYS A 76 2.34 7.38 -17.78
CA LYS A 76 3.09 6.11 -17.85
C LYS A 76 2.24 5.03 -18.52
N PRO A 77 2.80 4.21 -19.43
CA PRO A 77 2.07 3.15 -20.13
C PRO A 77 1.28 2.23 -19.20
N ILE A 78 1.82 1.92 -18.04
CA ILE A 78 1.13 1.11 -17.00
C ILE A 78 -0.15 1.79 -16.47
N SER A 79 -0.17 3.12 -16.39
CA SER A 79 -1.36 3.87 -15.96
C SER A 79 -2.43 3.84 -17.04
N VAL A 80 -2.03 4.06 -18.29
CA VAL A 80 -2.93 3.98 -19.46
C VAL A 80 -3.54 2.58 -19.56
N TRP A 81 -2.71 1.55 -19.43
CA TRP A 81 -3.18 0.16 -19.41
C TRP A 81 -4.18 -0.08 -18.28
N SER A 82 -3.90 0.41 -17.09
CA SER A 82 -4.80 0.29 -15.93
C SER A 82 -6.15 0.94 -16.18
N TYR A 83 -6.17 2.10 -16.85
CA TYR A 83 -7.39 2.81 -17.20
C TYR A 83 -8.20 2.06 -18.27
N LEU A 84 -7.54 1.58 -19.33
CA LEU A 84 -8.17 0.77 -20.37
C LEU A 84 -8.74 -0.55 -19.82
N TYR A 85 -8.00 -1.20 -18.93
CA TYR A 85 -8.46 -2.42 -18.26
C TYR A 85 -9.68 -2.15 -17.38
N SER A 86 -9.68 -1.04 -16.63
CA SER A 86 -10.80 -0.60 -15.80
C SER A 86 -12.02 -0.26 -16.64
N LEU A 87 -11.84 0.46 -17.75
CA LEU A 87 -12.86 0.78 -18.72
C LEU A 87 -13.55 -0.50 -19.22
N ARG A 88 -12.78 -1.49 -19.69
CA ARG A 88 -13.32 -2.76 -20.18
C ARG A 88 -14.10 -3.52 -19.11
N LYS A 89 -13.59 -3.60 -17.89
CA LYS A 89 -14.29 -4.24 -16.77
C LYS A 89 -15.59 -3.54 -16.41
N LEU A 90 -15.59 -2.23 -16.39
CA LEU A 90 -16.75 -1.41 -16.08
C LEU A 90 -17.85 -1.66 -17.10
N PHE A 91 -17.51 -1.64 -18.38
CA PHE A 91 -18.46 -1.87 -19.45
C PHE A 91 -18.95 -3.31 -19.52
N ALA A 92 -18.07 -4.29 -19.36
CA ALA A 92 -18.47 -5.70 -19.34
C ALA A 92 -19.48 -6.00 -18.23
N ARG A 93 -19.26 -5.50 -17.02
CA ARG A 93 -20.17 -5.68 -15.87
C ARG A 93 -21.50 -4.98 -16.08
N TRP A 94 -21.46 -3.75 -16.61
CA TRP A 94 -22.67 -3.00 -16.88
C TRP A 94 -23.53 -3.68 -17.97
N THR A 95 -22.92 -4.16 -19.05
CA THR A 95 -23.62 -4.88 -20.14
C THR A 95 -24.24 -6.18 -19.67
N GLN A 96 -23.55 -6.95 -18.86
CA GLN A 96 -24.08 -8.20 -18.31
C GLN A 96 -25.34 -7.99 -17.49
N ARG A 97 -25.48 -6.84 -16.82
CA ARG A 97 -26.61 -6.58 -15.94
C ARG A 97 -27.82 -5.96 -16.62
N TYR A 98 -27.58 -5.05 -17.55
CA TYR A 98 -28.67 -4.27 -18.17
C TYR A 98 -29.04 -4.69 -19.59
N TYR A 99 -28.17 -5.46 -20.24
CA TYR A 99 -28.35 -5.90 -21.62
C TYR A 99 -27.94 -7.37 -21.78
N THR A 100 -28.81 -8.29 -21.38
CA THR A 100 -28.58 -9.73 -21.49
C THR A 100 -28.36 -10.20 -22.93
N ASP A 101 -28.92 -9.49 -23.90
CA ASP A 101 -28.94 -9.89 -25.32
C ASP A 101 -27.78 -9.28 -26.13
N ARG A 102 -26.93 -8.43 -25.56
CA ARG A 102 -25.88 -7.75 -26.30
C ARG A 102 -24.58 -7.63 -25.50
N LYS A 103 -23.63 -8.40 -25.94
CA LYS A 103 -22.23 -8.24 -25.48
C LYS A 103 -21.61 -7.01 -26.15
N TRP A 104 -21.68 -5.86 -25.51
CA TRP A 104 -20.82 -4.73 -25.87
C TRP A 104 -19.42 -5.04 -25.42
N VAL A 105 -18.57 -5.44 -26.37
CA VAL A 105 -17.18 -5.75 -26.06
C VAL A 105 -16.35 -4.56 -26.49
N ILE A 106 -15.79 -3.84 -25.51
CA ILE A 106 -14.74 -2.88 -25.80
C ILE A 106 -13.50 -3.68 -26.23
N PRO A 107 -12.93 -3.38 -27.41
CA PRO A 107 -11.78 -4.09 -27.93
C PRO A 107 -10.61 -4.07 -26.96
N GLN A 108 -9.86 -5.15 -26.92
CA GLN A 108 -8.62 -5.21 -26.15
C GLN A 108 -7.49 -4.65 -26.99
N LEU A 109 -6.79 -3.64 -26.44
CA LEU A 109 -5.50 -3.25 -26.96
C LEU A 109 -4.42 -4.15 -26.39
N GLU A 110 -3.57 -4.67 -27.23
CA GLU A 110 -2.37 -5.39 -26.83
C GLU A 110 -1.28 -4.37 -26.54
N ILE A 111 -1.07 -4.11 -25.27
CA ILE A 111 0.07 -3.31 -24.82
C ILE A 111 1.22 -4.28 -24.52
N PRO A 112 2.40 -4.10 -25.12
CA PRO A 112 3.54 -4.96 -24.86
C PRO A 112 3.82 -5.14 -23.37
N SER A 113 4.14 -6.35 -22.96
CA SER A 113 4.34 -6.68 -21.55
C SER A 113 5.46 -5.86 -20.89
N CYS A 114 6.51 -5.53 -21.66
CA CYS A 114 7.61 -4.67 -21.24
C CYS A 114 7.15 -3.25 -20.84
N GLN A 115 6.13 -2.70 -21.53
CA GLN A 115 5.57 -1.39 -21.21
C GLN A 115 4.61 -1.42 -20.01
N ARG A 116 4.13 -2.62 -19.61
CA ARG A 116 3.23 -2.82 -18.47
C ARG A 116 3.97 -3.03 -17.16
N GLN A 117 5.25 -3.33 -17.21
CA GLN A 117 6.03 -3.61 -16.01
C GLN A 117 6.41 -2.31 -15.29
N ALA A 118 6.12 -2.28 -14.00
CA ALA A 118 6.72 -1.24 -13.16
C ALA A 118 8.25 -1.43 -13.15
N PRO A 119 9.03 -0.35 -13.11
CA PRO A 119 10.48 -0.47 -13.01
C PRO A 119 10.84 -1.31 -11.78
N ARG A 120 11.85 -2.17 -11.94
CA ARG A 120 12.42 -2.92 -10.83
C ARG A 120 12.89 -1.96 -9.74
N TYR A 121 12.85 -2.44 -8.52
CA TYR A 121 13.47 -1.72 -7.42
C TYR A 121 14.99 -1.66 -7.63
N ILE A 122 15.52 -0.48 -7.42
CA ILE A 122 16.96 -0.24 -7.35
C ILE A 122 17.25 0.19 -5.94
N ARG A 123 18.20 -0.48 -5.28
CA ARG A 123 18.61 -0.15 -3.93
C ARG A 123 19.18 1.26 -3.89
N PRO A 124 18.81 2.07 -2.89
CA PRO A 124 19.47 3.34 -2.66
C PRO A 124 20.95 3.16 -2.38
N ASP A 125 21.77 4.09 -2.85
CA ASP A 125 23.19 4.12 -2.58
C ASP A 125 23.50 4.34 -1.09
N THR A 126 24.74 4.07 -0.66
CA THR A 126 25.18 4.21 0.72
C THR A 126 24.99 5.64 1.24
N ALA A 127 25.19 6.66 0.39
CA ALA A 127 25.01 8.05 0.78
C ALA A 127 23.53 8.36 1.09
N THR A 128 22.61 7.83 0.28
CA THR A 128 21.17 7.96 0.52
C THR A 128 20.75 7.20 1.78
N LEU A 129 21.27 5.99 2.02
CA LEU A 129 20.98 5.23 3.24
C LEU A 129 21.51 5.96 4.49
N ALA A 130 22.69 6.57 4.43
CA ALA A 130 23.21 7.40 5.51
C ALA A 130 22.30 8.60 5.84
N LYS A 131 21.76 9.27 4.80
CA LYS A 131 20.77 10.35 4.99
C LYS A 131 19.47 9.84 5.60
N VAL A 132 19.01 8.65 5.24
CA VAL A 132 17.83 8.01 5.87
C VAL A 132 18.08 7.78 7.34
N LYS A 133 19.25 7.25 7.70
CA LYS A 133 19.64 6.99 9.09
C LYS A 133 19.68 8.27 9.93
N GLU A 134 20.31 9.33 9.44
CA GLU A 134 20.36 10.63 10.08
C GLU A 134 18.96 11.22 10.29
N TRP A 135 18.15 11.22 9.21
CA TRP A 135 16.78 11.68 9.27
C TRP A 135 15.93 10.91 10.28
N TYR A 136 16.08 9.57 10.34
CA TYR A 136 15.34 8.75 11.29
C TYR A 136 15.72 9.07 12.74
N ARG A 137 17.00 9.29 13.04
CA ARG A 137 17.45 9.75 14.36
C ARG A 137 16.93 11.14 14.72
N ASP A 138 16.80 12.03 13.73
CA ASP A 138 16.19 13.34 13.96
C ASP A 138 14.70 13.23 14.33
N LEU A 139 13.97 12.28 13.73
CA LEU A 139 12.57 12.04 14.07
C LEU A 139 12.38 11.59 15.52
N GLU A 140 13.29 10.76 16.02
CA GLU A 140 13.26 10.26 17.39
C GLU A 140 13.31 11.38 18.44
N LYS A 141 14.01 12.48 18.14
CA LYS A 141 14.20 13.62 19.03
C LYS A 141 13.03 14.60 19.01
N ARG A 142 12.04 14.42 18.14
CA ARG A 142 10.93 15.36 17.99
C ARG A 142 9.90 15.21 19.10
N PRO A 143 9.27 16.33 19.53
CA PRO A 143 8.18 16.28 20.51
C PRO A 143 6.96 15.47 20.03
N ASP A 144 6.60 15.58 18.73
CA ASP A 144 5.57 14.77 18.09
C ASP A 144 6.19 13.53 17.47
N ARG A 145 6.23 12.46 18.24
CA ARG A 145 6.86 11.19 17.85
C ARG A 145 6.04 10.35 16.89
N ARG A 146 4.83 10.79 16.47
CA ARG A 146 4.04 10.05 15.47
C ARG A 146 4.79 9.86 14.16
N GLU A 147 5.63 10.84 13.80
CA GLU A 147 6.45 10.77 12.58
C GLU A 147 7.50 9.67 12.70
N TRP A 148 8.16 9.57 13.85
CA TRP A 148 9.11 8.51 14.14
C TRP A 148 8.41 7.14 14.15
N VAL A 149 7.28 7.01 14.85
CA VAL A 149 6.51 5.75 14.91
C VAL A 149 6.09 5.29 13.51
N LEU A 150 5.56 6.19 12.67
CA LEU A 150 5.16 5.83 11.32
C LEU A 150 6.36 5.40 10.46
N ALA A 151 7.49 6.11 10.57
CA ALA A 151 8.73 5.76 9.88
C ALA A 151 9.24 4.38 10.33
N THR A 152 9.20 4.08 11.65
CA THR A 152 9.53 2.78 12.24
C THR A 152 8.65 1.67 11.68
N LEU A 153 7.33 1.87 11.64
CA LEU A 153 6.40 0.88 11.08
C LEU A 153 6.72 0.54 9.62
N MET A 154 7.21 1.49 8.85
CA MET A 154 7.59 1.26 7.46
C MET A 154 8.99 0.67 7.29
N LEU A 155 9.96 1.15 8.08
CA LEU A 155 11.37 0.78 7.95
C LEU A 155 11.69 -0.55 8.62
N GLU A 156 11.06 -0.84 9.78
CA GLU A 156 11.36 -2.04 10.58
C GLU A 156 10.33 -3.17 10.35
N PHE A 157 9.09 -2.82 10.05
CA PHE A 157 8.00 -3.80 9.88
C PHE A 157 7.44 -3.86 8.45
N ALA A 158 8.10 -3.20 7.51
CA ALA A 158 7.67 -3.15 6.12
C ALA A 158 6.18 -2.83 5.94
N MET A 159 5.57 -2.06 6.85
CA MET A 159 4.15 -1.82 6.87
C MET A 159 3.71 -0.86 5.75
N ARG A 160 2.55 -1.11 5.14
CA ARG A 160 1.94 -0.15 4.20
C ARG A 160 1.26 0.97 4.97
N ASN A 161 1.24 2.18 4.39
CA ASN A 161 0.55 3.31 5.02
C ASN A 161 -0.90 3.00 5.39
N GLY A 162 -1.65 2.35 4.49
CA GLY A 162 -3.05 2.00 4.76
C GLY A 162 -3.25 0.95 5.86
N ASP A 163 -2.22 0.17 6.18
CA ASP A 163 -2.22 -0.77 7.31
C ASP A 163 -1.84 -0.01 8.60
N ALA A 164 -0.86 0.89 8.54
CA ALA A 164 -0.47 1.76 9.67
C ALA A 164 -1.62 2.68 10.13
N GLU A 165 -2.47 3.16 9.21
CA GLU A 165 -3.67 3.94 9.53
C GLU A 165 -4.67 3.20 10.43
N ARG A 166 -4.61 1.87 10.47
CA ARG A 166 -5.57 1.01 11.18
C ARG A 166 -4.94 0.21 12.30
N LEU A 167 -3.62 0.28 12.41
CA LEU A 167 -2.88 -0.46 13.42
C LEU A 167 -3.32 -0.04 14.82
N ARG A 168 -3.61 -1.04 15.65
CA ARG A 168 -4.04 -0.84 17.04
C ARG A 168 -2.98 -1.33 18.00
N TRP A 169 -2.98 -0.81 19.20
CA TRP A 169 -2.13 -1.31 20.27
C TRP A 169 -2.38 -2.79 20.58
N SER A 170 -3.61 -3.25 20.41
CA SER A 170 -3.98 -4.68 20.57
C SER A 170 -3.36 -5.61 19.52
N ASP A 171 -2.78 -5.05 18.45
CA ASP A 171 -2.05 -5.84 17.44
C ASP A 171 -0.63 -6.19 17.89
N PHE A 172 -0.13 -5.54 18.95
CA PHE A 172 1.10 -5.93 19.63
C PHE A 172 0.76 -6.95 20.71
N ARG A 173 1.22 -8.18 20.54
CA ARG A 173 0.87 -9.31 21.39
C ARG A 173 2.09 -9.83 22.14
N PRO A 174 2.07 -9.80 23.48
CA PRO A 174 3.09 -10.48 24.26
C PRO A 174 2.96 -11.99 24.06
N VAL A 175 4.06 -12.64 23.72
CA VAL A 175 4.12 -14.10 23.74
C VAL A 175 4.59 -14.51 25.12
N LYS A 176 3.68 -15.06 25.90
CA LYS A 176 4.06 -15.79 27.10
C LYS A 176 4.71 -17.08 26.65
N SER A 177 5.96 -17.29 26.98
CA SER A 177 6.61 -18.59 26.81
C SER A 177 5.95 -19.56 27.80
N CYS A 178 4.87 -20.21 27.38
CA CYS A 178 4.16 -21.14 28.22
C CYS A 178 4.53 -22.56 27.83
N HIS A 179 5.21 -23.21 28.73
CA HIS A 179 5.40 -24.65 28.72
C HIS A 179 4.15 -25.39 29.23
N HIS A 180 2.95 -24.99 29.07
CA HIS A 180 1.80 -25.84 29.39
C HIS A 180 0.50 -25.32 28.73
N GLY A 181 -0.08 -26.14 27.86
CA GLY A 181 -1.48 -26.12 27.47
C GLY A 181 -1.88 -24.98 26.51
N ALA A 182 -1.73 -25.25 25.21
CA ALA A 182 -2.23 -24.35 24.16
C ALA A 182 -3.76 -24.33 24.17
N GLU A 183 -4.37 -23.22 24.49
CA GLU A 183 -5.73 -22.93 24.07
C GLU A 183 -5.75 -22.68 22.55
N LYS A 184 -6.77 -23.21 21.87
CA LYS A 184 -6.86 -23.39 20.41
C LYS A 184 -6.76 -22.15 19.51
N ASN A 185 -6.45 -20.96 20.01
CA ASN A 185 -6.42 -19.70 19.27
C ASN A 185 -5.14 -18.88 19.42
N GLU A 186 -4.07 -19.43 20.00
CA GLU A 186 -2.78 -18.75 20.12
C GLU A 186 -1.85 -19.21 18.98
N ILE A 187 -1.27 -18.23 18.26
CA ILE A 187 -0.22 -18.50 17.27
C ILE A 187 1.03 -18.94 18.04
N THR A 188 1.26 -20.24 18.09
CA THR A 188 2.43 -20.80 18.75
C THR A 188 3.63 -20.68 17.82
N VAL A 189 4.45 -19.65 18.01
CA VAL A 189 5.78 -19.56 17.38
C VAL A 189 6.76 -20.33 18.27
N ARG A 190 7.25 -21.47 17.78
CA ARG A 190 8.32 -22.22 18.46
C ARG A 190 9.62 -21.44 18.35
N MET A 191 9.99 -20.71 19.38
CA MET A 191 11.34 -20.15 19.52
C MET A 191 12.25 -21.15 20.21
N LYS A 192 13.39 -21.46 19.56
CA LYS A 192 14.51 -22.19 20.16
C LYS A 192 15.46 -21.19 20.84
N SER A 193 15.11 -20.66 22.00
CA SER A 193 16.11 -20.01 22.85
C SER A 193 15.65 -19.96 24.30
N HIS A 194 16.61 -20.17 25.21
CA HIS A 194 16.44 -20.35 26.64
C HIS A 194 16.19 -19.05 27.45
N ASP A 195 15.93 -17.91 26.81
CA ASP A 195 15.73 -16.66 27.53
C ASP A 195 14.25 -16.33 27.63
N CYS A 196 13.72 -16.49 28.83
CA CYS A 196 12.34 -16.19 29.24
C CYS A 196 12.03 -14.69 29.30
N HIS A 197 12.45 -13.90 28.32
CA HIS A 197 11.97 -12.53 28.17
C HIS A 197 10.71 -12.55 27.33
N SER A 198 9.65 -11.89 27.82
CA SER A 198 8.37 -11.76 27.11
C SER A 198 8.60 -11.07 25.77
N SER A 199 8.67 -11.85 24.70
CA SER A 199 8.79 -11.33 23.34
C SER A 199 7.45 -10.74 22.93
N VAL A 200 7.46 -9.55 22.32
CA VAL A 200 6.28 -8.93 21.75
C VAL A 200 6.28 -9.17 20.26
N PHE A 201 5.14 -9.57 19.71
CA PHE A 201 4.94 -9.73 18.29
C PHE A 201 3.94 -8.70 17.76
N LEU A 202 4.25 -8.10 16.64
CA LEU A 202 3.30 -7.35 15.85
C LEU A 202 2.52 -8.33 14.96
N CYS A 203 1.21 -8.47 15.24
CA CYS A 203 0.32 -9.41 14.55
C CYS A 203 -0.83 -8.65 13.90
N TYR A 204 -0.82 -8.54 12.58
CA TYR A 204 -1.89 -7.86 11.86
C TYR A 204 -2.22 -8.53 10.52
N MET A 205 -3.41 -8.27 9.99
CA MET A 205 -3.82 -8.75 8.67
C MET A 205 -3.77 -7.58 7.67
N PRO A 206 -2.84 -7.63 6.69
CA PRO A 206 -2.74 -6.57 5.69
C PRO A 206 -4.04 -6.40 4.91
N ASN A 207 -4.53 -5.17 4.81
CA ASN A 207 -5.83 -4.89 4.18
C ASN A 207 -5.90 -5.29 2.71
N LYS A 208 -4.77 -5.20 1.99
CA LYS A 208 -4.70 -5.57 0.57
C LYS A 208 -4.90 -7.06 0.33
N THR A 209 -4.40 -7.90 1.25
CA THR A 209 -4.42 -9.36 1.12
C THR A 209 -5.54 -10.01 1.94
N LYS A 210 -6.25 -9.23 2.77
CA LYS A 210 -7.33 -9.72 3.62
C LYS A 210 -8.40 -10.52 2.89
N LEU A 211 -8.77 -10.09 1.68
CA LEU A 211 -9.81 -10.74 0.88
C LEU A 211 -9.27 -11.84 -0.05
N SER A 212 -7.97 -11.86 -0.35
CA SER A 212 -7.38 -12.82 -1.28
C SER A 212 -6.75 -14.01 -0.59
N SER A 213 -5.95 -13.79 0.44
CA SER A 213 -5.22 -14.87 1.10
C SER A 213 -5.51 -15.01 2.59
N GLY A 214 -6.12 -14.00 3.23
CA GLY A 214 -6.34 -13.99 4.67
C GLY A 214 -5.05 -14.06 5.51
N ARG A 215 -3.89 -13.82 4.88
CA ARG A 215 -2.59 -14.00 5.51
C ARG A 215 -2.38 -13.00 6.64
N VAL A 216 -2.05 -13.52 7.81
CA VAL A 216 -1.62 -12.73 8.95
C VAL A 216 -0.11 -12.53 8.90
N VAL A 217 0.33 -11.29 9.09
CA VAL A 217 1.74 -10.98 9.35
C VAL A 217 1.96 -11.07 10.85
N ALA A 218 2.93 -11.88 11.29
CA ALA A 218 3.38 -11.97 12.66
C ALA A 218 4.90 -11.77 12.65
N TRP A 219 5.38 -10.70 13.28
CA TRP A 219 6.79 -10.34 13.28
C TRP A 219 7.27 -9.94 14.69
N PRO A 220 8.41 -10.45 15.15
CA PRO A 220 8.94 -10.10 16.45
C PRO A 220 9.32 -8.62 16.50
N VAL A 221 8.96 -7.95 17.57
CA VAL A 221 9.32 -6.56 17.83
C VAL A 221 10.63 -6.55 18.62
N HIS A 222 11.64 -5.85 18.10
CA HIS A 222 12.90 -5.70 18.83
C HIS A 222 12.66 -5.00 20.18
N PRO A 223 13.26 -5.46 21.30
CA PRO A 223 13.00 -4.91 22.64
C PRO A 223 13.17 -3.40 22.74
N MET A 224 14.23 -2.85 22.14
CA MET A 224 14.46 -1.39 22.12
C MET A 224 13.35 -0.62 21.38
N ILE A 225 12.83 -1.17 20.27
CA ILE A 225 11.72 -0.55 19.54
C ILE A 225 10.46 -0.61 20.40
N TRP A 226 10.23 -1.73 21.07
CA TRP A 226 9.07 -1.88 21.96
C TRP A 226 9.12 -0.88 23.11
N GLU A 227 10.24 -0.74 23.77
CA GLU A 227 10.46 0.26 24.83
C GLU A 227 10.14 1.68 24.35
N GLN A 228 10.65 2.06 23.17
CA GLN A 228 10.37 3.37 22.59
C GLN A 228 8.92 3.56 22.19
N LEU A 229 8.23 2.53 21.75
CA LEU A 229 6.79 2.56 21.48
C LEU A 229 5.98 2.71 22.78
N CYS A 230 6.37 2.04 23.85
CA CYS A 230 5.77 2.22 25.19
C CYS A 230 5.96 3.65 25.69
N LEU A 231 7.18 4.19 25.61
CA LEU A 231 7.44 5.59 25.96
C LEU A 231 6.61 6.56 25.13
N TYR A 232 6.45 6.32 23.84
CA TYR A 232 5.57 7.11 22.98
C TYR A 232 4.11 7.04 23.43
N HIS A 233 3.61 5.85 23.78
CA HIS A 233 2.27 5.65 24.28
C HIS A 233 2.03 6.42 25.59
N ASP A 234 2.99 6.36 26.52
CA ASP A 234 2.88 6.98 27.84
C ASP A 234 3.03 8.51 27.79
N LEU A 235 3.91 9.03 26.96
CA LEU A 235 4.10 10.47 26.76
C LEU A 235 2.88 11.14 26.10
N GLY A 236 2.18 10.39 25.27
CA GLY A 236 1.05 10.89 24.50
C GLY A 236 1.47 11.84 23.37
N ILE A 237 0.49 12.43 22.70
CA ILE A 237 0.70 13.40 21.63
C ILE A 237 0.74 14.81 22.22
N PRO A 238 1.72 15.68 21.84
CA PRO A 238 1.72 17.07 22.25
C PRO A 238 0.41 17.78 21.87
N PHE A 239 -0.16 18.53 22.78
CA PHE A 239 -1.39 19.26 22.53
C PHE A 239 -1.23 20.27 21.40
N ASN A 240 -2.07 20.15 20.38
CA ASN A 240 -2.13 21.10 19.27
C ASN A 240 -3.42 21.91 19.35
N LYS A 241 -3.30 23.17 19.83
CA LYS A 241 -4.43 24.11 19.97
C LYS A 241 -5.27 24.30 18.71
N ARG A 242 -4.66 24.21 17.51
CA ARG A 242 -5.37 24.41 16.24
C ARG A 242 -6.23 23.20 15.83
N ARG A 243 -5.94 22.01 16.34
CA ARG A 243 -6.62 20.76 15.96
C ARG A 243 -7.40 20.12 17.11
N GLY A 244 -7.39 20.68 18.31
CA GLY A 244 -8.10 20.16 19.46
C GLY A 244 -7.58 18.82 20.01
N TRP A 245 -6.36 18.42 19.65
CA TRP A 245 -5.78 17.13 20.05
C TRP A 245 -4.85 17.28 21.24
N GLY A 246 -4.97 16.40 22.23
CA GLY A 246 -4.19 16.43 23.46
C GLY A 246 -3.61 15.07 23.87
N ARG A 247 -2.84 15.08 24.98
CA ARG A 247 -2.15 13.89 25.52
C ARG A 247 -3.10 12.70 25.79
N ASN A 248 -4.33 13.00 26.21
CA ASN A 248 -5.32 11.97 26.58
C ASN A 248 -5.81 11.18 25.37
N GLU A 249 -5.84 11.80 24.19
CA GLU A 249 -6.38 11.16 22.97
C GLU A 249 -5.52 10.00 22.48
N LEU A 250 -4.21 9.99 22.74
CA LEU A 250 -3.37 8.85 22.40
C LEU A 250 -3.61 7.67 23.35
N ARG A 251 -3.77 7.94 24.65
CA ARG A 251 -4.07 6.91 25.65
C ARG A 251 -5.45 6.28 25.44
N ASP A 252 -6.43 7.10 25.06
CA ASP A 252 -7.79 6.67 24.75
C ASP A 252 -7.91 6.10 23.33
N SER A 253 -6.96 6.42 22.45
CA SER A 253 -6.92 5.92 21.09
C SER A 253 -6.46 4.48 21.06
N GLN A 254 -7.29 3.61 20.47
CA GLN A 254 -6.84 2.27 20.12
C GLN A 254 -5.83 2.24 18.96
N LEU A 255 -5.65 3.34 18.25
CA LEU A 255 -4.75 3.45 17.10
C LEU A 255 -3.32 3.79 17.54
N VAL A 256 -2.34 3.11 16.95
CA VAL A 256 -0.92 3.37 17.20
C VAL A 256 -0.50 4.73 16.66
N VAL A 257 -0.95 5.09 15.45
CA VAL A 257 -0.65 6.40 14.83
C VAL A 257 -1.95 7.12 14.47
N PRO A 258 -2.54 7.90 15.37
CA PRO A 258 -3.68 8.73 15.05
C PRO A 258 -3.36 9.72 13.92
N CYS A 259 -4.30 9.91 12.98
CA CYS A 259 -4.09 10.75 11.79
C CYS A 259 -2.89 10.34 10.91
N ALA A 260 -2.61 9.05 10.81
CA ALA A 260 -1.45 8.52 10.07
C ALA A 260 -1.35 9.07 8.63
N ARG A 261 -2.48 9.37 7.97
CA ARG A 261 -2.48 9.96 6.62
C ARG A 261 -1.81 11.33 6.57
N ASP A 262 -2.09 12.19 7.56
CA ASP A 262 -1.48 13.52 7.65
C ASP A 262 0.00 13.41 7.99
N VAL A 263 0.35 12.50 8.89
CA VAL A 263 1.74 12.19 9.24
C VAL A 263 2.51 11.71 8.01
N TYR A 264 1.94 10.79 7.26
CA TYR A 264 2.50 10.29 6.01
C TYR A 264 2.73 11.41 4.98
N ALA A 265 1.78 12.32 4.83
CA ALA A 265 1.92 13.44 3.91
C ALA A 265 3.07 14.38 4.32
N ARG A 266 3.22 14.66 5.63
CA ARG A 266 4.32 15.47 6.16
C ARG A 266 5.68 14.80 5.94
N LEU A 267 5.80 13.52 6.25
CA LEU A 267 7.03 12.75 6.03
C LEU A 267 7.43 12.74 4.56
N ASN A 268 6.49 12.51 3.64
CA ASN A 268 6.80 12.55 2.20
C ASN A 268 7.29 13.94 1.74
N LYS A 269 6.69 15.02 2.27
CA LYS A 269 7.13 16.38 1.97
C LYS A 269 8.55 16.63 2.50
N GLU A 270 8.86 16.13 3.68
CA GLU A 270 10.17 16.30 4.30
C GLU A 270 11.25 15.50 3.58
N LEU A 271 11.01 14.22 3.27
CA LEU A 271 11.94 13.38 2.53
C LEU A 271 12.33 14.01 1.18
N ARG A 272 11.36 14.63 0.49
CA ARG A 272 11.64 15.40 -0.75
C ARG A 272 12.45 16.66 -0.47
N ARG A 273 12.09 17.43 0.55
CA ARG A 273 12.82 18.67 0.91
C ARG A 273 14.27 18.38 1.27
N ARG A 274 14.54 17.30 1.97
CA ARG A 274 15.90 16.84 2.33
C ARG A 274 16.62 16.15 1.15
N ARG A 275 15.97 16.01 0.00
CA ARG A 275 16.50 15.30 -1.18
C ARG A 275 16.98 13.89 -0.86
N ILE A 276 16.29 13.19 0.06
CA ILE A 276 16.54 11.79 0.38
C ILE A 276 15.87 10.94 -0.70
N PHE A 277 14.59 11.21 -0.99
CA PHE A 277 13.87 10.62 -2.11
C PHE A 277 13.16 11.71 -2.91
N THR A 278 13.29 11.66 -4.23
CA THR A 278 12.70 12.65 -5.14
C THR A 278 11.25 12.34 -5.51
N GLY A 279 10.83 11.09 -5.36
CA GLY A 279 9.49 10.63 -5.71
C GLY A 279 8.39 11.14 -4.77
N SER A 280 7.15 11.14 -5.25
CA SER A 280 5.97 11.55 -4.45
C SER A 280 5.63 10.61 -3.28
N LYS A 281 6.21 9.41 -3.25
CA LYS A 281 5.95 8.35 -2.28
C LYS A 281 7.20 7.99 -1.49
N GLY A 282 7.97 8.98 -1.02
CA GLY A 282 9.23 8.77 -0.31
C GLY A 282 9.13 7.79 0.86
N CYS A 283 8.08 7.87 1.68
CA CYS A 283 7.86 6.91 2.77
C CYS A 283 7.66 5.47 2.27
N TYR A 284 7.16 5.26 1.06
CA TYR A 284 7.04 3.92 0.48
C TYR A 284 8.42 3.31 0.16
N GLU A 285 9.41 4.14 -0.10
CA GLU A 285 10.80 3.70 -0.27
C GLU A 285 11.39 3.11 1.03
N LEU A 286 10.99 3.63 2.20
CA LEU A 286 11.38 3.05 3.50
C LEU A 286 10.94 1.58 3.62
N ARG A 287 9.69 1.29 3.22
CA ARG A 287 9.19 -0.08 3.17
C ARG A 287 10.00 -0.95 2.20
N LYS A 288 10.36 -0.42 1.03
CA LYS A 288 11.17 -1.16 0.07
C LYS A 288 12.57 -1.47 0.61
N ILE A 289 13.19 -0.50 1.29
CA ILE A 289 14.49 -0.69 1.96
C ILE A 289 14.40 -1.84 2.97
N CYS A 290 13.36 -1.86 3.81
CA CYS A 290 13.15 -2.94 4.78
C CYS A 290 13.03 -4.30 4.08
N ILE A 291 12.16 -4.40 3.08
CA ILE A 291 11.91 -5.67 2.37
C ILE A 291 13.18 -6.15 1.66
N ASP A 292 13.90 -5.26 0.98
CA ASP A 292 15.14 -5.58 0.30
C ASP A 292 16.22 -6.04 1.28
N HIS A 293 16.37 -5.35 2.41
CA HIS A 293 17.31 -5.74 3.45
C HIS A 293 17.02 -7.14 4.00
N ILE A 294 15.76 -7.42 4.34
CA ILE A 294 15.34 -8.75 4.80
C ILE A 294 15.54 -9.80 3.71
N TYR A 295 15.25 -9.46 2.45
CA TYR A 295 15.47 -10.36 1.31
C TYR A 295 16.94 -10.75 1.17
N GLN A 296 17.83 -9.78 1.23
CA GLN A 296 19.28 -10.02 1.10
C GLN A 296 19.85 -10.87 2.25
N LYS A 297 19.34 -10.67 3.46
CA LYS A 297 19.86 -11.34 4.64
C LYS A 297 19.22 -12.70 4.92
N PHE A 298 17.92 -12.83 4.67
CA PHE A 298 17.13 -13.98 5.09
C PHE A 298 16.35 -14.64 3.96
N GLY A 299 16.43 -14.11 2.74
CA GLY A 299 15.80 -14.68 1.56
C GLY A 299 14.34 -14.25 1.34
N ALA A 300 13.79 -14.74 0.22
CA ALA A 300 12.48 -14.33 -0.29
C ALA A 300 11.31 -14.69 0.62
N GLU A 301 11.38 -15.84 1.28
CA GLU A 301 10.30 -16.32 2.16
C GLU A 301 10.13 -15.43 3.39
N MET A 302 11.24 -15.03 4.01
CA MET A 302 11.23 -14.15 5.17
C MET A 302 10.75 -12.74 4.78
N ALA A 303 11.24 -12.21 3.66
CA ALA A 303 10.79 -10.92 3.13
C ALA A 303 9.30 -10.93 2.76
N SER A 304 8.80 -12.05 2.22
CA SER A 304 7.37 -12.28 1.98
C SER A 304 6.58 -12.32 3.30
N SER A 305 7.14 -12.89 4.36
CA SER A 305 6.47 -13.00 5.66
C SER A 305 6.26 -11.65 6.32
N ILE A 306 7.30 -10.80 6.39
CA ILE A 306 7.18 -9.46 6.97
C ILE A 306 6.33 -8.52 6.13
N SER A 307 6.44 -8.59 4.81
CA SER A 307 5.72 -7.69 3.92
C SER A 307 4.23 -8.04 3.73
N GLY A 308 3.88 -9.31 3.95
CA GLY A 308 2.57 -9.86 3.60
C GLY A 308 2.32 -9.88 2.08
N ASP A 309 3.37 -9.78 1.26
CA ASP A 309 3.31 -9.91 -0.20
C ASP A 309 3.68 -11.34 -0.61
N GLU A 310 3.27 -11.75 -1.82
CA GLU A 310 3.70 -13.02 -2.40
C GLU A 310 5.19 -12.97 -2.75
N ILE A 311 5.89 -14.11 -2.68
CA ILE A 311 7.31 -14.23 -3.01
C ILE A 311 7.63 -13.61 -4.38
N ARG A 312 6.82 -13.93 -5.40
CA ARG A 312 6.98 -13.35 -6.74
C ARG A 312 6.92 -11.81 -6.74
N THR A 313 6.06 -11.23 -5.92
CA THR A 313 5.96 -9.77 -5.77
C THR A 313 7.20 -9.20 -5.09
N VAL A 314 7.69 -9.89 -4.05
CA VAL A 314 8.90 -9.48 -3.34
C VAL A 314 10.11 -9.48 -4.27
N THR A 315 10.37 -10.58 -4.97
CA THR A 315 11.52 -10.72 -5.87
C THR A 315 11.48 -9.77 -7.07
N HIS A 316 10.30 -9.37 -7.52
CA HIS A 316 10.17 -8.50 -8.70
C HIS A 316 10.19 -7.01 -8.36
N TYR A 317 9.55 -6.58 -7.26
CA TYR A 317 9.28 -5.16 -6.98
C TYR A 317 10.04 -4.59 -5.80
N TYR A 318 10.64 -5.42 -4.95
CA TYR A 318 11.26 -4.97 -3.70
C TYR A 318 12.68 -5.44 -3.52
N ALA A 319 13.14 -6.44 -4.26
CA ALA A 319 14.49 -6.97 -4.15
C ALA A 319 15.33 -6.51 -5.34
N ASP A 320 16.56 -6.09 -5.06
CA ASP A 320 17.57 -5.82 -6.08
C ASP A 320 18.49 -7.05 -6.24
N PRO A 321 18.31 -7.87 -7.29
CA PRO A 321 19.11 -9.07 -7.49
C PRO A 321 20.56 -8.77 -7.87
N SER A 322 20.87 -7.54 -8.32
CA SER A 322 22.21 -7.13 -8.68
C SER A 322 23.00 -6.55 -7.51
N ALA A 323 22.33 -6.32 -6.36
CA ALA A 323 23.01 -5.83 -5.18
C ALA A 323 23.93 -6.92 -4.62
N VAL A 324 25.22 -6.69 -4.72
CA VAL A 324 26.23 -7.51 -4.05
C VAL A 324 25.96 -7.44 -2.54
N ASN A 325 26.00 -8.59 -1.86
CA ASN A 325 25.90 -8.64 -0.40
C ASN A 325 26.97 -7.73 0.22
N VAL A 326 26.57 -6.53 0.59
CA VAL A 326 27.40 -5.65 1.41
C VAL A 326 27.18 -6.12 2.84
N GLU A 327 28.08 -6.96 3.34
CA GLU A 327 28.10 -7.32 4.76
C GLU A 327 28.03 -6.04 5.58
N GLY A 328 27.08 -5.95 6.49
CA GLY A 328 27.16 -5.00 7.57
C GLY A 328 26.06 -3.97 7.73
N VAL A 329 25.05 -3.88 6.86
CA VAL A 329 23.89 -3.00 7.11
C VAL A 329 22.71 -3.83 7.61
N ARG A 330 22.61 -3.98 8.94
CA ARG A 330 21.37 -4.47 9.56
C ARG A 330 20.33 -3.35 9.52
N VAL A 331 19.03 -3.67 9.42
CA VAL A 331 17.96 -2.68 9.64
C VAL A 331 18.12 -2.11 11.06
N VAL A 332 18.45 -2.97 12.04
CA VAL A 332 18.84 -2.60 13.41
C VAL A 332 20.07 -1.65 13.45
N ASP A 333 20.98 -1.71 12.50
CA ASP A 333 22.15 -0.81 12.42
C ASP A 333 21.79 0.52 11.72
N LEU A 334 20.57 0.62 11.17
CA LEU A 334 19.96 1.90 10.77
C LEU A 334 19.32 2.63 11.97
N LEU A 335 19.16 1.95 13.10
CA LEU A 335 18.79 2.52 14.39
C LEU A 335 20.07 2.95 15.15
#